data_74719f8dbc9cdcd313d69fab4634d1e3
#
_entry.id   74719f8dbc9cdcd313d69fab4634d1e3
#
_cell.length_a   1.000
_cell.length_b   1.000
_cell.length_c   1.000
_cell.angle_alpha   90.00
_cell.angle_beta   90.00
_cell.angle_gamma   90.00
#
_symmetry.space_group_name_H-M   'P 1'
#
loop_
_entity.id
_entity.type
_entity.pdbx_description
1 polymer ?
#
loop_
_entity_poly.entity_id
_entity_poly.type
_entity_poly.pdbx_seq_one_letter_code
_entity_poly.pdbx_strand_id
1 'polypeptide(L)'
;MTINRLDYAHTASRRPPFPASDTVLTGIRPRSLSQSRSRSFTIIAAIATSCLLILTLSSYARSNPLSSGSADSDTVVIGSQDYYSNEIIAEIYAQALEKNDIKVDRQFRIGQREVYIPEIEHQSIDLIPEYSGNLLQYFEKESSHGDDDDATAAKDPDDVYRDLVHATPQGLHLLNYSPASDQDTYTVTHDFAQRYHLHSVGDLARVPKSVKYGGPSEAESRPYGPKGLKAVYGVDVDFTPIEDSGGPLTVKALTDGKIQVANIFSADPAIKKNNLTVLDDPQHLLLPSNVVPLPSKKLTNFKDGKAEDIINSISKKMTTEDLAGLNNESVTDQKRAARIAKEWLAHNDISVQKD
;
A
#
# COMPACT_ATOMS: atom_id res chain seq x y z
N MET A 1 -24.72 20.37 -61.90
CA MET A 1 -26.17 20.21 -61.67
C MET A 1 -26.40 20.13 -60.15
N THR A 2 -26.83 21.29 -59.63
CA THR A 2 -27.91 21.55 -58.67
C THR A 2 -27.71 20.98 -57.24
N ILE A 3 -27.20 21.77 -56.32
CA ILE A 3 -27.75 22.55 -55.21
C ILE A 3 -28.91 21.82 -54.42
N ASN A 4 -28.67 21.57 -53.11
CA ASN A 4 -29.60 22.03 -52.09
C ASN A 4 -28.96 22.11 -50.68
N ARG A 5 -28.90 23.38 -50.19
CA ARG A 5 -28.75 23.75 -48.77
C ARG A 5 -30.07 23.55 -48.08
N LEU A 6 -30.08 23.18 -46.83
CA LEU A 6 -31.12 23.51 -45.91
C LEU A 6 -30.50 23.86 -44.52
N ASP A 7 -30.65 25.17 -44.24
CA ASP A 7 -30.45 25.79 -42.92
C ASP A 7 -31.56 25.29 -41.96
N TYR A 8 -31.21 25.09 -40.69
CA TYR A 8 -32.20 25.20 -39.60
C TYR A 8 -31.59 25.93 -38.39
N ALA A 9 -32.40 26.87 -37.96
CA ALA A 9 -32.17 27.99 -37.10
C ALA A 9 -32.01 27.68 -35.60
N HIS A 10 -31.37 28.63 -34.94
CA HIS A 10 -31.33 28.88 -33.50
C HIS A 10 -32.71 28.84 -32.81
N THR A 11 -32.74 28.21 -31.65
CA THR A 11 -33.70 28.56 -30.62
C THR A 11 -33.01 28.72 -29.25
N ALA A 12 -32.88 29.99 -28.86
CA ALA A 12 -32.52 30.43 -27.54
C ALA A 12 -33.71 30.24 -26.57
N SER A 13 -33.49 29.53 -25.49
CA SER A 13 -34.49 29.44 -24.39
C SER A 13 -34.06 30.35 -23.24
N ARG A 14 -34.95 31.33 -22.98
CA ARG A 14 -34.88 32.39 -21.96
C ARG A 14 -35.18 31.80 -20.59
N ARG A 15 -34.44 32.24 -19.58
CA ARG A 15 -34.78 32.10 -18.14
C ARG A 15 -35.79 33.17 -17.75
N PRO A 16 -36.74 32.89 -16.84
CA PRO A 16 -37.61 33.92 -16.25
C PRO A 16 -36.96 34.59 -15.03
N PRO A 17 -37.38 35.85 -14.71
CA PRO A 17 -36.79 36.65 -13.65
C PRO A 17 -37.48 36.41 -12.29
N PHE A 18 -36.74 36.66 -11.21
CA PHE A 18 -37.23 36.71 -9.83
C PHE A 18 -38.07 37.96 -9.59
N PRO A 19 -39.15 37.90 -8.73
CA PRO A 19 -39.82 39.09 -8.28
C PRO A 19 -39.14 39.69 -7.05
N ALA A 20 -38.98 41.00 -7.09
CA ALA A 20 -38.70 41.85 -5.94
C ALA A 20 -40.01 42.08 -5.15
N SER A 21 -39.92 42.13 -3.84
CA SER A 21 -40.99 42.66 -3.02
C SER A 21 -40.46 43.63 -1.97
N ASP A 22 -41.19 44.71 -1.97
CA ASP A 22 -40.95 46.00 -1.36
C ASP A 22 -41.02 46.03 0.16
N THR A 23 -40.33 47.01 0.65
CA THR A 23 -40.27 47.66 1.93
C THR A 23 -41.61 48.15 2.42
N VAL A 24 -41.94 47.97 3.72
CA VAL A 24 -42.79 48.89 4.47
C VAL A 24 -42.15 49.18 5.84
N LEU A 25 -41.74 50.43 5.98
CA LEU A 25 -41.44 51.12 7.23
C LEU A 25 -42.73 51.57 7.91
N THR A 26 -42.88 51.31 9.19
CA THR A 26 -43.60 52.24 10.09
C THR A 26 -43.29 51.97 11.57
N GLY A 27 -42.91 53.01 12.29
CA GLY A 27 -43.42 53.32 13.58
C GLY A 27 -42.47 53.33 14.78
N ILE A 28 -41.87 54.47 15.01
CA ILE A 28 -41.14 54.85 16.23
C ILE A 28 -42.13 55.19 17.35
N ARG A 29 -41.88 54.75 18.60
CA ARG A 29 -42.01 55.57 19.81
C ARG A 29 -41.31 54.92 21.03
N PRO A 30 -40.68 55.75 21.91
CA PRO A 30 -39.84 55.30 23.03
C PRO A 30 -40.61 55.20 24.35
N ARG A 31 -40.17 54.33 25.26
CA ARG A 31 -40.58 54.39 26.66
C ARG A 31 -39.48 53.94 27.65
N SER A 32 -39.05 54.92 28.36
CA SER A 32 -38.64 55.03 29.79
C SER A 32 -37.78 53.95 30.44
N LEU A 33 -36.70 54.44 30.98
CA LEU A 33 -35.80 53.95 32.00
C LEU A 33 -36.52 53.37 33.24
N SER A 34 -36.16 52.17 33.67
CA SER A 34 -36.10 51.83 35.10
C SER A 34 -35.13 50.69 35.35
N GLN A 35 -34.16 50.96 36.10
CA GLN A 35 -33.30 50.15 37.00
C GLN A 35 -33.41 48.64 37.01
N SER A 36 -32.29 47.96 36.81
CA SER A 36 -31.96 46.83 37.68
C SER A 36 -30.48 46.54 37.67
N ARG A 37 -29.84 46.81 38.78
CA ARG A 37 -28.45 46.41 39.15
C ARG A 37 -28.38 44.93 39.47
N SER A 38 -28.51 44.04 38.49
CA SER A 38 -28.38 42.60 38.77
C SER A 38 -27.80 41.75 37.61
N ARG A 39 -27.30 42.40 36.55
CA ARG A 39 -26.82 41.62 35.37
C ARG A 39 -25.30 41.47 35.27
N SER A 40 -24.51 42.06 36.17
CA SER A 40 -23.07 42.02 36.08
C SER A 40 -22.43 40.72 36.67
N PHE A 41 -23.12 40.03 37.58
CA PHE A 41 -22.57 38.81 38.20
C PHE A 41 -22.80 37.56 37.34
N THR A 42 -23.84 37.52 36.51
CA THR A 42 -24.18 36.38 35.67
C THR A 42 -23.30 36.28 34.42
N ILE A 43 -22.78 37.39 33.92
CA ILE A 43 -21.90 37.42 32.73
C ILE A 43 -20.49 36.94 33.07
N ILE A 44 -19.99 37.23 34.27
CA ILE A 44 -18.66 36.81 34.72
C ILE A 44 -18.64 35.28 34.97
N ALA A 45 -19.75 34.72 35.50
CA ALA A 45 -19.88 33.25 35.67
C ALA A 45 -19.95 32.51 34.34
N ALA A 46 -20.60 33.06 33.32
CA ALA A 46 -20.74 32.48 32.00
C ALA A 46 -19.39 32.49 31.23
N ILE A 47 -18.58 33.52 31.37
CA ILE A 47 -17.26 33.61 30.74
C ILE A 47 -16.27 32.65 31.41
N ALA A 48 -16.31 32.48 32.74
CA ALA A 48 -15.45 31.53 33.43
C ALA A 48 -15.76 30.09 33.08
N THR A 49 -17.04 29.74 32.89
CA THR A 49 -17.46 28.39 32.51
C THR A 49 -17.12 28.09 31.04
N SER A 50 -17.21 29.08 30.14
CA SER A 50 -16.78 28.92 28.74
C SER A 50 -15.28 28.77 28.58
N CYS A 51 -14.47 29.49 29.37
CA CYS A 51 -13.00 29.33 29.37
C CYS A 51 -12.56 27.95 29.92
N LEU A 52 -13.28 27.41 30.93
CA LEU A 52 -12.96 26.09 31.47
C LEU A 52 -13.33 24.96 30.48
N LEU A 53 -14.40 25.09 29.69
CA LEU A 53 -14.74 24.17 28.62
C LEU A 53 -13.76 24.23 27.43
N ILE A 54 -13.19 25.40 27.12
CA ILE A 54 -12.21 25.56 26.03
C ILE A 54 -10.85 24.96 26.45
N LEU A 55 -10.49 24.98 27.73
CA LEU A 55 -9.28 24.35 28.24
C LEU A 55 -9.37 22.81 28.28
N THR A 56 -10.55 22.23 28.38
CA THR A 56 -10.73 20.77 28.32
C THR A 56 -10.82 20.23 26.89
N LEU A 57 -11.20 21.06 25.90
CA LEU A 57 -11.18 20.66 24.48
C LEU A 57 -9.80 20.78 23.84
N SER A 58 -8.85 21.49 24.43
CA SER A 58 -7.48 21.59 23.90
C SER A 58 -6.66 20.30 24.11
N SER A 59 -7.14 19.33 24.88
CA SER A 59 -6.47 18.04 25.11
C SER A 59 -6.83 16.98 24.05
N TYR A 60 -7.73 17.28 23.12
CA TYR A 60 -8.01 16.44 21.95
C TYR A 60 -7.26 16.92 20.70
N ALA A 61 -6.09 17.58 20.91
CA ALA A 61 -5.23 17.93 19.82
C ALA A 61 -4.48 16.70 19.35
N ARG A 62 -4.94 16.18 18.21
CA ARG A 62 -4.14 15.43 17.24
C ARG A 62 -3.15 14.43 17.85
N SER A 63 -3.65 13.35 18.40
CA SER A 63 -2.88 12.12 18.37
C SER A 63 -2.84 11.66 16.90
N ASN A 64 -1.72 11.87 16.24
CA ASN A 64 -1.38 11.05 15.08
C ASN A 64 -1.55 9.60 15.55
N PRO A 65 -2.35 8.77 14.92
CA PRO A 65 -2.49 7.38 15.35
C PRO A 65 -1.14 6.63 15.35
N LEU A 66 -0.15 7.16 14.62
CA LEU A 66 1.24 6.65 14.59
C LEU A 66 2.17 7.33 15.63
N SER A 67 1.75 8.39 16.34
CA SER A 67 2.62 9.14 17.26
C SER A 67 2.23 9.06 18.73
N SER A 68 1.28 8.24 19.12
CA SER A 68 0.80 8.18 20.49
C SER A 68 1.41 7.03 21.27
N GLY A 69 2.47 7.35 21.97
CA GLY A 69 3.01 6.57 23.07
C GLY A 69 4.53 6.52 22.93
N SER A 70 5.23 6.91 23.98
CA SER A 70 6.53 6.31 24.24
C SER A 70 6.28 4.80 24.28
N ALA A 71 6.54 4.10 23.13
CA ALA A 71 6.45 2.66 23.08
C ALA A 71 7.27 2.13 24.26
N ASP A 72 6.66 1.29 25.10
CA ASP A 72 7.37 0.60 26.16
C ASP A 72 8.64 0.02 25.51
N SER A 73 9.82 0.35 26.04
CA SER A 73 11.10 -0.09 25.48
C SER A 73 11.16 -1.60 25.24
N ASP A 74 10.28 -2.34 25.91
CA ASP A 74 10.17 -3.79 25.88
C ASP A 74 9.14 -4.32 24.87
N THR A 75 8.54 -3.45 24.04
CA THR A 75 7.54 -3.83 23.05
C THR A 75 8.08 -3.63 21.64
N VAL A 76 7.94 -4.63 20.77
CA VAL A 76 8.29 -4.57 19.34
C VAL A 76 7.06 -4.17 18.53
N VAL A 77 7.15 -3.12 17.76
CA VAL A 77 6.09 -2.66 16.85
C VAL A 77 6.28 -3.29 15.48
N ILE A 78 5.32 -4.10 15.04
CA ILE A 78 5.36 -4.75 13.72
C ILE A 78 4.34 -4.12 12.79
N GLY A 79 4.83 -3.63 11.65
CA GLY A 79 4.03 -3.09 10.57
C GLY A 79 3.68 -4.10 9.48
N SER A 80 2.72 -3.77 8.63
CA SER A 80 2.51 -4.41 7.33
C SER A 80 2.09 -3.41 6.27
N GLN A 81 2.39 -3.75 5.03
CA GLN A 81 1.81 -3.07 3.87
C GLN A 81 0.29 -3.26 3.82
N ASP A 82 -0.43 -2.46 3.04
CA ASP A 82 -1.88 -2.64 2.80
C ASP A 82 -2.14 -3.75 1.78
N TYR A 83 -1.70 -4.96 2.13
CA TYR A 83 -1.73 -6.14 1.29
C TYR A 83 -1.86 -7.39 2.16
N TYR A 84 -2.81 -8.28 1.86
CA TYR A 84 -3.17 -9.41 2.72
C TYR A 84 -2.02 -10.39 2.95
N SER A 85 -1.19 -10.68 1.93
CA SER A 85 -0.03 -11.58 2.04
C SER A 85 1.01 -11.01 3.03
N ASN A 86 1.28 -9.73 2.93
CA ASN A 86 2.21 -9.03 3.82
C ASN A 86 1.70 -9.02 5.28
N GLU A 87 0.38 -8.80 5.48
CA GLU A 87 -0.25 -8.90 6.81
C GLU A 87 -0.10 -10.30 7.41
N ILE A 88 -0.22 -11.37 6.62
CA ILE A 88 -0.02 -12.75 7.09
C ILE A 88 1.41 -12.94 7.56
N ILE A 89 2.41 -12.50 6.79
CA ILE A 89 3.83 -12.62 7.15
C ILE A 89 4.12 -11.81 8.42
N ALA A 90 3.61 -10.58 8.52
CA ALA A 90 3.75 -9.73 9.70
C ALA A 90 3.14 -10.40 10.95
N GLU A 91 2.00 -11.04 10.79
CA GLU A 91 1.34 -11.78 11.88
C GLU A 91 2.12 -13.03 12.29
N ILE A 92 2.78 -13.73 11.34
CA ILE A 92 3.71 -14.83 11.64
C ILE A 92 4.87 -14.32 12.49
N TYR A 93 5.48 -13.19 12.13
CA TYR A 93 6.54 -12.56 12.92
C TYR A 93 6.05 -12.20 14.33
N ALA A 94 4.88 -11.57 14.42
CA ALA A 94 4.29 -11.17 15.69
C ALA A 94 4.09 -12.36 16.64
N GLN A 95 3.43 -13.41 16.19
CA GLN A 95 3.15 -14.58 17.01
C GLN A 95 4.42 -15.38 17.37
N ALA A 96 5.41 -15.41 16.48
CA ALA A 96 6.70 -16.03 16.78
C ALA A 96 7.45 -15.29 17.88
N LEU A 97 7.46 -13.96 17.87
CA LEU A 97 8.05 -13.15 18.92
C LEU A 97 7.29 -13.33 20.24
N GLU A 98 5.94 -13.28 20.21
CA GLU A 98 5.10 -13.50 21.39
C GLU A 98 5.30 -14.89 22.03
N LYS A 99 5.45 -15.93 21.19
CA LYS A 99 5.78 -17.30 21.64
C LYS A 99 7.12 -17.38 22.39
N ASN A 100 8.00 -16.38 22.19
CA ASN A 100 9.29 -16.25 22.84
C ASN A 100 9.35 -15.14 23.90
N ASP A 101 8.20 -14.81 24.52
CA ASP A 101 8.05 -13.83 25.60
C ASP A 101 8.50 -12.39 25.20
N ILE A 102 8.33 -12.03 23.93
CA ILE A 102 8.52 -10.69 23.42
C ILE A 102 7.15 -10.06 23.20
N LYS A 103 6.88 -8.92 23.83
CA LYS A 103 5.64 -8.16 23.61
C LYS A 103 5.62 -7.56 22.21
N VAL A 104 4.49 -7.62 21.54
CA VAL A 104 4.30 -7.08 20.19
C VAL A 104 3.11 -6.15 20.15
N ASP A 105 3.29 -5.00 19.50
CA ASP A 105 2.22 -4.13 19.01
C ASP A 105 2.10 -4.27 17.50
N ARG A 106 0.87 -4.38 17.00
CA ARG A 106 0.57 -4.60 15.57
C ARG A 106 0.04 -3.34 14.93
N GLN A 107 0.75 -2.86 13.93
CA GLN A 107 0.34 -1.73 13.09
C GLN A 107 0.24 -2.20 11.64
N PHE A 108 -0.82 -2.94 11.34
CA PHE A 108 -1.01 -3.54 10.03
C PHE A 108 -1.74 -2.62 9.05
N ARG A 109 -1.57 -2.88 7.75
CA ARG A 109 -2.19 -2.15 6.65
C ARG A 109 -1.90 -0.64 6.67
N ILE A 110 -0.62 -0.30 6.84
CA ILE A 110 -0.18 1.09 6.96
C ILE A 110 -0.27 1.82 5.61
N GLY A 111 -0.06 1.11 4.52
CA GLY A 111 0.00 1.66 3.16
C GLY A 111 1.26 1.26 2.42
N GLN A 112 1.75 2.17 1.58
CA GLN A 112 2.90 1.95 0.70
C GLN A 112 4.23 2.39 1.34
N ARG A 113 5.37 2.11 0.67
CA ARG A 113 6.74 2.37 1.14
C ARG A 113 6.97 3.81 1.55
N GLU A 114 6.41 4.74 0.83
CA GLU A 114 6.48 6.18 1.10
C GLU A 114 5.91 6.56 2.47
N VAL A 115 5.01 5.74 3.03
CA VAL A 115 4.40 5.97 4.34
C VAL A 115 5.21 5.32 5.47
N TYR A 116 5.62 4.06 5.32
CA TYR A 116 6.21 3.32 6.43
C TYR A 116 7.74 3.32 6.49
N ILE A 117 8.47 3.55 5.39
CA ILE A 117 9.95 3.63 5.44
C ILE A 117 10.41 4.73 6.40
N PRO A 118 9.87 5.95 6.37
CA PRO A 118 10.21 6.97 7.36
C PRO A 118 9.90 6.55 8.80
N GLU A 119 8.84 5.78 9.04
CA GLU A 119 8.46 5.32 10.38
C GLU A 119 9.43 4.25 10.91
N ILE A 120 10.04 3.44 10.05
CA ILE A 120 11.10 2.50 10.43
C ILE A 120 12.39 3.27 10.76
N GLU A 121 12.76 4.26 9.95
CA GLU A 121 13.91 5.14 10.21
C GLU A 121 13.78 5.89 11.54
N HIS A 122 12.56 6.35 11.86
CA HIS A 122 12.24 7.00 13.13
C HIS A 122 12.00 6.03 14.30
N GLN A 123 12.08 4.70 14.05
CA GLN A 123 11.85 3.65 15.04
C GLN A 123 10.43 3.69 15.67
N SER A 124 9.44 4.22 14.96
CA SER A 124 8.02 4.12 15.29
C SER A 124 7.47 2.74 14.92
N ILE A 125 8.05 2.11 13.90
CA ILE A 125 7.88 0.72 13.51
C ILE A 125 9.22 0.02 13.68
N ASP A 126 9.21 -1.16 14.28
CA ASP A 126 10.43 -1.91 14.55
C ASP A 126 10.73 -3.01 13.54
N LEU A 127 9.71 -3.50 12.85
CA LEU A 127 9.85 -4.57 11.85
C LEU A 127 8.72 -4.51 10.84
N ILE A 128 9.05 -4.71 9.58
CA ILE A 128 8.07 -4.92 8.51
C ILE A 128 8.57 -5.99 7.54
N PRO A 129 7.71 -6.92 7.06
CA PRO A 129 8.07 -7.76 5.92
C PRO A 129 8.11 -6.93 4.65
N GLU A 130 9.16 -7.14 3.86
CA GLU A 130 9.38 -6.49 2.58
C GLU A 130 9.66 -7.50 1.48
N TYR A 131 9.78 -7.02 0.24
CA TYR A 131 10.07 -7.82 -0.94
C TYR A 131 11.30 -7.25 -1.64
N SER A 132 12.34 -8.09 -1.79
CA SER A 132 13.70 -7.65 -2.13
C SER A 132 13.79 -6.81 -3.42
N GLY A 133 13.18 -7.26 -4.52
CA GLY A 133 13.23 -6.53 -5.79
C GLY A 133 12.51 -5.19 -5.77
N ASN A 134 11.32 -5.16 -5.17
CA ASN A 134 10.54 -3.93 -5.05
C ASN A 134 11.21 -2.91 -4.11
N LEU A 135 11.83 -3.38 -3.02
CA LEU A 135 12.54 -2.51 -2.09
C LEU A 135 13.83 -1.96 -2.71
N LEU A 136 14.56 -2.79 -3.49
CA LEU A 136 15.73 -2.34 -4.25
C LEU A 136 15.34 -1.20 -5.20
N GLN A 137 14.34 -1.39 -6.05
CA GLN A 137 13.89 -0.36 -6.98
C GLN A 137 13.38 0.91 -6.28
N TYR A 138 12.82 0.77 -5.09
CA TYR A 138 12.42 1.92 -4.27
C TYR A 138 13.64 2.73 -3.82
N PHE A 139 14.65 2.09 -3.22
CA PHE A 139 15.84 2.78 -2.72
C PHE A 139 16.71 3.36 -3.84
N GLU A 140 16.84 2.68 -4.97
CA GLU A 140 17.56 3.20 -6.15
C GLU A 140 16.90 4.46 -6.68
N LYS A 141 15.57 4.49 -6.78
CA LYS A 141 14.82 5.67 -7.21
C LYS A 141 14.99 6.86 -6.25
N GLU A 142 14.97 6.62 -4.93
CA GLU A 142 15.16 7.66 -3.93
C GLU A 142 16.61 8.20 -3.92
N SER A 143 17.60 7.37 -4.25
CA SER A 143 19.02 7.76 -4.30
C SER A 143 19.42 8.44 -5.59
N SER A 144 18.77 8.10 -6.73
CA SER A 144 19.05 8.68 -8.03
C SER A 144 18.35 10.04 -8.19
N HIS A 145 19.11 11.11 -8.06
CA HIS A 145 18.67 12.47 -8.40
C HIS A 145 18.60 12.67 -9.94
N GLY A 146 18.01 11.74 -10.68
CA GLY A 146 17.64 11.93 -12.08
C GLY A 146 18.59 11.42 -13.16
N ASP A 147 19.63 10.66 -12.85
CA ASP A 147 20.44 9.99 -13.87
C ASP A 147 19.97 8.54 -14.06
N ASP A 148 19.23 8.34 -15.15
CA ASP A 148 18.55 7.10 -15.55
C ASP A 148 19.49 6.04 -16.19
N ASP A 149 20.78 6.04 -15.90
CA ASP A 149 21.71 5.13 -16.58
C ASP A 149 22.41 4.19 -15.60
N ASP A 150 22.02 2.95 -15.68
CA ASP A 150 22.66 1.71 -15.20
C ASP A 150 21.94 0.99 -14.05
N ALA A 151 20.64 0.71 -14.20
CA ALA A 151 20.03 -0.39 -13.44
C ALA A 151 20.69 -1.70 -13.93
N THR A 152 21.76 -2.12 -13.26
CA THR A 152 22.32 -3.46 -13.43
C THR A 152 21.20 -4.46 -13.23
N ALA A 153 20.83 -5.17 -14.28
CA ALA A 153 19.75 -6.15 -14.25
C ALA A 153 20.17 -7.32 -13.35
N ALA A 154 19.99 -7.16 -12.05
CA ALA A 154 20.08 -8.25 -11.10
C ALA A 154 19.10 -9.34 -11.54
N LYS A 155 19.57 -10.54 -11.84
CA LYS A 155 18.78 -11.58 -12.53
C LYS A 155 18.36 -12.70 -11.59
N ASP A 156 19.00 -12.84 -10.47
CA ASP A 156 18.70 -13.87 -9.48
C ASP A 156 18.51 -13.28 -8.07
N PRO A 157 17.90 -14.03 -7.15
CA PRO A 157 17.60 -13.53 -5.80
C PRO A 157 18.84 -13.10 -5.01
N ASP A 158 19.99 -13.77 -5.17
CA ASP A 158 21.20 -13.43 -4.42
C ASP A 158 21.80 -12.12 -4.92
N ASP A 159 21.77 -11.88 -6.23
CA ASP A 159 22.20 -10.62 -6.83
C ASP A 159 21.30 -9.47 -6.37
N VAL A 160 19.97 -9.63 -6.45
CA VAL A 160 19.00 -8.64 -5.97
C VAL A 160 19.22 -8.32 -4.49
N TYR A 161 19.42 -9.33 -3.65
CA TYR A 161 19.64 -9.11 -2.21
C TYR A 161 20.97 -8.39 -1.94
N ARG A 162 22.04 -8.75 -2.64
CA ARG A 162 23.33 -8.06 -2.52
C ARG A 162 23.22 -6.59 -2.91
N ASP A 163 22.58 -6.30 -4.05
CA ASP A 163 22.39 -4.94 -4.54
C ASP A 163 21.46 -4.15 -3.59
N LEU A 164 20.43 -4.79 -3.06
CA LEU A 164 19.55 -4.19 -2.05
C LEU A 164 20.31 -3.83 -0.77
N VAL A 165 21.22 -4.69 -0.29
CA VAL A 165 22.09 -4.37 0.87
C VAL A 165 22.93 -3.13 0.60
N HIS A 166 23.45 -2.96 -0.62
CA HIS A 166 24.22 -1.77 -1.00
C HIS A 166 23.35 -0.51 -1.15
N ALA A 167 22.13 -0.66 -1.64
CA ALA A 167 21.19 0.46 -1.81
C ALA A 167 20.49 0.88 -0.51
N THR A 168 20.55 0.03 0.54
CA THR A 168 19.87 0.31 1.82
C THR A 168 20.45 1.54 2.49
N PRO A 169 19.61 2.55 2.85
CA PRO A 169 20.06 3.78 3.48
C PRO A 169 20.82 3.55 4.78
N GLN A 170 21.79 4.45 5.05
CA GLN A 170 22.55 4.40 6.29
C GLN A 170 21.60 4.49 7.51
N GLY A 171 21.65 3.48 8.34
CA GLY A 171 20.84 3.42 9.56
C GLY A 171 19.72 2.37 9.49
N LEU A 172 19.44 1.84 8.32
CA LEU A 172 18.66 0.62 8.12
C LEU A 172 19.60 -0.57 7.85
N HIS A 173 19.10 -1.76 8.02
CA HIS A 173 19.74 -3.00 7.61
C HIS A 173 18.67 -4.03 7.25
N LEU A 174 19.09 -5.17 6.74
CA LEU A 174 18.18 -6.23 6.30
C LEU A 174 18.53 -7.51 7.06
N LEU A 175 17.50 -8.29 7.40
CA LEU A 175 17.71 -9.66 7.85
C LEU A 175 17.76 -10.61 6.64
N ASN A 176 18.05 -11.89 6.90
CA ASN A 176 18.15 -12.87 5.83
C ASN A 176 16.83 -12.98 5.06
N TYR A 177 16.89 -12.90 3.74
CA TYR A 177 15.71 -13.12 2.92
C TYR A 177 15.26 -14.58 2.94
N SER A 178 13.99 -14.80 2.63
CA SER A 178 13.36 -16.12 2.55
C SER A 178 13.45 -16.69 1.14
N PRO A 179 13.50 -18.03 0.96
CA PRO A 179 13.22 -18.66 -0.32
C PRO A 179 11.83 -18.29 -0.90
N ALA A 180 10.87 -17.87 -0.05
CA ALA A 180 9.55 -17.44 -0.49
C ALA A 180 9.64 -16.21 -1.38
N SER A 181 9.06 -16.30 -2.58
CA SER A 181 8.96 -15.21 -3.55
C SER A 181 7.51 -14.88 -3.83
N ASP A 182 7.21 -13.60 -3.92
CA ASP A 182 5.91 -13.06 -4.33
C ASP A 182 6.16 -11.77 -5.12
N GLN A 183 6.56 -11.92 -6.37
CA GLN A 183 6.94 -10.81 -7.23
C GLN A 183 5.75 -10.28 -8.03
N ASP A 184 5.82 -9.02 -8.42
CA ASP A 184 4.92 -8.45 -9.41
C ASP A 184 4.91 -9.26 -10.70
N THR A 185 3.76 -9.30 -11.37
CA THR A 185 3.66 -9.92 -12.70
C THR A 185 2.81 -9.08 -13.65
N TYR A 186 3.07 -9.23 -14.94
CA TYR A 186 2.17 -8.78 -15.98
C TYR A 186 1.23 -9.90 -16.34
N THR A 187 0.05 -9.89 -15.76
CA THR A 187 -0.94 -10.96 -15.90
C THR A 187 -2.07 -10.55 -16.84
N VAL A 188 -2.46 -11.47 -17.72
CA VAL A 188 -3.56 -11.30 -18.67
C VAL A 188 -4.56 -12.46 -18.55
N THR A 189 -5.75 -12.33 -19.15
CA THR A 189 -6.64 -13.51 -19.27
C THR A 189 -6.08 -14.48 -20.31
N HIS A 190 -6.28 -15.77 -20.08
CA HIS A 190 -5.85 -16.81 -21.02
C HIS A 190 -6.40 -16.59 -22.42
N ASP A 191 -7.69 -16.21 -22.54
CA ASP A 191 -8.32 -15.93 -23.83
C ASP A 191 -7.68 -14.74 -24.56
N PHE A 192 -7.24 -13.71 -23.81
CA PHE A 192 -6.53 -12.56 -24.38
C PHE A 192 -5.14 -12.98 -24.87
N ALA A 193 -4.41 -13.76 -24.07
CA ALA A 193 -3.11 -14.31 -24.46
C ALA A 193 -3.22 -15.18 -25.72
N GLN A 194 -4.17 -16.08 -25.78
CA GLN A 194 -4.40 -16.93 -26.96
C GLN A 194 -4.77 -16.11 -28.19
N ARG A 195 -5.71 -15.16 -28.06
CA ARG A 195 -6.20 -14.34 -29.19
C ARG A 195 -5.09 -13.55 -29.87
N TYR A 196 -4.14 -13.05 -29.13
CA TYR A 196 -3.05 -12.21 -29.64
C TYR A 196 -1.70 -12.92 -29.64
N HIS A 197 -1.64 -14.22 -29.35
CA HIS A 197 -0.42 -15.03 -29.29
C HIS A 197 0.64 -14.42 -28.38
N LEU A 198 0.21 -14.02 -27.15
CA LEU A 198 1.07 -13.40 -26.16
C LEU A 198 1.78 -14.47 -25.33
N HIS A 199 3.10 -14.41 -25.27
CA HIS A 199 3.96 -15.22 -24.43
C HIS A 199 4.78 -14.34 -23.47
N SER A 200 5.21 -13.19 -23.96
CA SER A 200 6.03 -12.25 -23.20
C SER A 200 5.42 -10.84 -23.18
N VAL A 201 5.91 -10.02 -22.28
CA VAL A 201 5.52 -8.59 -22.15
C VAL A 201 5.71 -7.84 -23.47
N GLY A 202 6.80 -8.10 -24.21
CA GLY A 202 7.06 -7.49 -25.50
C GLY A 202 6.02 -7.77 -26.57
N ASP A 203 5.29 -8.89 -26.44
CA ASP A 203 4.23 -9.25 -27.40
C ASP A 203 3.03 -8.31 -27.35
N LEU A 204 2.85 -7.59 -26.22
CA LEU A 204 1.79 -6.59 -26.07
C LEU A 204 1.90 -5.46 -27.09
N ALA A 205 3.12 -5.14 -27.60
CA ALA A 205 3.31 -4.13 -28.63
C ALA A 205 2.58 -4.47 -29.96
N ARG A 206 2.24 -5.74 -30.16
CA ARG A 206 1.52 -6.21 -31.38
C ARG A 206 0.00 -6.14 -31.25
N VAL A 207 -0.52 -5.82 -30.06
CA VAL A 207 -1.96 -5.68 -29.85
C VAL A 207 -2.48 -4.44 -30.55
N PRO A 208 -3.45 -4.52 -31.48
CA PRO A 208 -3.81 -3.41 -32.37
C PRO A 208 -4.62 -2.29 -31.71
N LYS A 209 -4.87 -2.38 -30.41
CA LYS A 209 -5.61 -1.39 -29.61
C LYS A 209 -4.77 -0.99 -28.41
N SER A 210 -5.04 0.20 -27.85
CA SER A 210 -4.47 0.60 -26.58
C SER A 210 -4.75 -0.46 -25.52
N VAL A 211 -3.71 -0.89 -24.83
CA VAL A 211 -3.75 -1.87 -23.74
C VAL A 211 -3.89 -1.10 -22.43
N LYS A 212 -4.91 -1.43 -21.64
CA LYS A 212 -5.06 -0.87 -20.30
C LYS A 212 -4.33 -1.76 -19.30
N TYR A 213 -3.43 -1.15 -18.56
CA TYR A 213 -2.68 -1.80 -17.48
C TYR A 213 -3.24 -1.34 -16.14
N GLY A 214 -3.73 -2.26 -15.32
CA GLY A 214 -4.29 -2.01 -14.00
C GLY A 214 -3.35 -2.46 -12.90
N GLY A 215 -3.19 -1.64 -11.88
CA GLY A 215 -2.37 -1.91 -10.71
C GLY A 215 -2.49 -0.82 -9.65
N PRO A 216 -1.82 -0.95 -8.49
CA PRO A 216 -1.81 0.08 -7.47
C PRO A 216 -1.18 1.37 -8.00
N SER A 217 -1.61 2.53 -7.47
CA SER A 217 -1.22 3.85 -8.02
C SER A 217 0.29 4.08 -8.06
N GLU A 218 1.05 3.53 -7.11
CA GLU A 218 2.51 3.64 -7.14
C GLU A 218 3.14 2.98 -8.38
N ALA A 219 2.53 1.94 -8.95
CA ALA A 219 3.04 1.27 -10.15
C ALA A 219 3.16 2.22 -11.35
N GLU A 220 2.34 3.29 -11.41
CA GLU A 220 2.45 4.30 -12.47
C GLU A 220 3.83 4.96 -12.53
N SER A 221 4.48 5.11 -11.37
CA SER A 221 5.78 5.77 -11.23
C SER A 221 6.95 4.82 -11.01
N ARG A 222 6.70 3.52 -10.85
CA ARG A 222 7.76 2.51 -10.68
C ARG A 222 8.46 2.18 -12.01
N PRO A 223 9.68 1.64 -11.97
CA PRO A 223 10.40 1.21 -13.18
C PRO A 223 9.60 0.24 -14.05
N TYR A 224 8.81 -0.64 -13.45
CA TYR A 224 7.95 -1.60 -14.14
C TYR A 224 6.58 -1.04 -14.56
N GLY A 225 6.36 0.25 -14.39
CA GLY A 225 5.15 0.93 -14.80
C GLY A 225 5.14 1.31 -16.29
N PRO A 226 4.19 2.20 -16.70
CA PRO A 226 4.01 2.59 -18.10
C PRO A 226 5.28 3.11 -18.78
N LYS A 227 6.11 3.89 -18.06
CA LYS A 227 7.36 4.43 -18.61
C LYS A 227 8.37 3.34 -18.92
N GLY A 228 8.56 2.39 -17.97
CA GLY A 228 9.47 1.28 -18.19
C GLY A 228 8.98 0.31 -19.28
N LEU A 229 7.69 -0.01 -19.32
CA LEU A 229 7.09 -0.80 -20.41
C LEU A 229 7.37 -0.17 -21.77
N LYS A 230 7.24 1.15 -21.86
CA LYS A 230 7.55 1.89 -23.10
C LYS A 230 9.04 1.87 -23.43
N ALA A 231 9.90 2.14 -22.46
CA ALA A 231 11.35 2.24 -22.66
C ALA A 231 11.98 0.90 -23.02
N VAL A 232 11.61 -0.18 -22.30
CA VAL A 232 12.23 -1.51 -22.40
C VAL A 232 11.59 -2.36 -23.49
N TYR A 233 10.27 -2.33 -23.60
CA TYR A 233 9.52 -3.22 -24.51
C TYR A 233 8.85 -2.49 -25.67
N GLY A 234 8.86 -1.15 -25.71
CA GLY A 234 8.12 -0.37 -26.70
C GLY A 234 6.61 -0.45 -26.54
N VAL A 235 6.12 -0.91 -25.40
CA VAL A 235 4.69 -1.12 -25.12
C VAL A 235 4.08 0.13 -24.53
N ASP A 236 3.12 0.76 -25.25
CA ASP A 236 2.29 1.85 -24.73
C ASP A 236 1.06 1.30 -24.03
N VAL A 237 0.83 1.73 -22.79
CA VAL A 237 -0.33 1.34 -22.01
C VAL A 237 -1.06 2.54 -21.43
N ASP A 238 -2.40 2.43 -21.30
CA ASP A 238 -3.22 3.34 -20.53
C ASP A 238 -3.28 2.82 -19.09
N PHE A 239 -2.69 3.52 -18.14
CA PHE A 239 -2.69 3.08 -16.75
C PHE A 239 -4.04 3.34 -16.07
N THR A 240 -4.48 2.35 -15.31
CA THR A 240 -5.73 2.41 -14.52
C THR A 240 -5.40 2.05 -13.06
N PRO A 241 -5.38 3.01 -12.13
CA PRO A 241 -5.10 2.73 -10.73
C PRO A 241 -6.24 1.92 -10.09
N ILE A 242 -5.88 0.86 -9.36
CA ILE A 242 -6.78 0.00 -8.59
C ILE A 242 -6.10 -0.30 -7.26
N GLU A 243 -6.66 0.22 -6.16
CA GLU A 243 -6.04 0.22 -4.83
C GLU A 243 -6.39 -1.04 -4.03
N ASP A 244 -6.01 -2.22 -4.56
CA ASP A 244 -6.12 -3.48 -3.83
C ASP A 244 -4.89 -4.39 -4.01
N SER A 245 -3.77 -3.81 -4.46
CA SER A 245 -2.48 -4.49 -4.63
C SER A 245 -2.57 -5.83 -5.38
N GLY A 246 -3.25 -5.81 -6.53
CA GLY A 246 -3.43 -7.00 -7.35
C GLY A 246 -4.53 -7.97 -6.88
N GLY A 247 -5.29 -7.57 -5.88
CA GLY A 247 -6.31 -8.39 -5.23
C GLY A 247 -7.62 -8.54 -6.02
N PRO A 248 -8.73 -8.87 -5.32
CA PRO A 248 -9.99 -9.24 -5.95
C PRO A 248 -10.59 -8.19 -6.90
N LEU A 249 -10.38 -6.88 -6.63
CA LEU A 249 -10.88 -5.81 -7.51
C LEU A 249 -10.09 -5.77 -8.82
N THR A 250 -8.76 -5.89 -8.75
CA THR A 250 -7.88 -5.96 -9.92
C THR A 250 -8.19 -7.20 -10.76
N VAL A 251 -8.31 -8.38 -10.14
CA VAL A 251 -8.67 -9.63 -10.81
C VAL A 251 -10.04 -9.50 -11.50
N LYS A 252 -11.01 -8.91 -10.81
CA LYS A 252 -12.34 -8.68 -11.40
C LYS A 252 -12.29 -7.72 -12.58
N ALA A 253 -11.54 -6.62 -12.49
CA ALA A 253 -11.38 -5.67 -13.59
C ALA A 253 -10.76 -6.35 -14.83
N LEU A 254 -9.79 -7.26 -14.62
CA LEU A 254 -9.14 -8.03 -15.67
C LEU A 254 -10.14 -9.03 -16.32
N THR A 255 -10.84 -9.83 -15.51
CA THR A 255 -11.78 -10.84 -16.01
C THR A 255 -13.02 -10.24 -16.67
N ASP A 256 -13.46 -9.06 -16.22
CA ASP A 256 -14.54 -8.28 -16.87
C ASP A 256 -14.06 -7.54 -18.15
N GLY A 257 -12.77 -7.61 -18.49
CA GLY A 257 -12.19 -6.93 -19.67
C GLY A 257 -12.11 -5.40 -19.54
N LYS A 258 -12.21 -4.85 -18.35
CA LYS A 258 -12.04 -3.41 -18.07
C LYS A 258 -10.59 -2.96 -18.25
N ILE A 259 -9.66 -3.85 -17.92
CA ILE A 259 -8.22 -3.77 -18.19
C ILE A 259 -7.81 -5.03 -18.97
N GLN A 260 -6.68 -5.00 -19.67
CA GLN A 260 -6.16 -6.12 -20.44
C GLN A 260 -4.95 -6.76 -19.80
N VAL A 261 -4.17 -5.99 -19.07
CA VAL A 261 -3.02 -6.41 -18.27
C VAL A 261 -3.26 -5.98 -16.83
N ALA A 262 -2.93 -6.84 -15.90
CA ALA A 262 -3.01 -6.55 -14.47
C ALA A 262 -1.66 -6.79 -13.79
N ASN A 263 -1.33 -5.93 -12.84
CA ASN A 263 -0.31 -6.21 -11.84
C ASN A 263 -0.94 -7.13 -10.78
N ILE A 264 -0.55 -8.39 -10.75
CA ILE A 264 -0.97 -9.39 -9.77
C ILE A 264 0.30 -10.07 -9.27
N PHE A 265 0.38 -10.34 -7.97
CA PHE A 265 1.55 -10.98 -7.41
C PHE A 265 1.61 -12.47 -7.74
N SER A 266 2.83 -13.01 -7.92
CA SER A 266 3.05 -14.37 -8.42
C SER A 266 2.50 -15.48 -7.51
N ALA A 267 2.41 -15.24 -6.19
CA ALA A 267 1.82 -16.18 -5.23
C ALA A 267 0.31 -15.97 -5.02
N ASP A 268 -0.36 -15.15 -5.86
CA ASP A 268 -1.82 -14.97 -5.75
C ASP A 268 -2.58 -16.17 -6.32
N PRO A 269 -3.43 -16.82 -5.53
CA PRO A 269 -4.21 -17.99 -5.97
C PRO A 269 -5.20 -17.68 -7.09
N ALA A 270 -5.54 -16.40 -7.30
CA ALA A 270 -6.44 -15.98 -8.37
C ALA A 270 -5.89 -16.29 -9.76
N ILE A 271 -4.57 -16.32 -9.94
CA ILE A 271 -3.93 -16.69 -11.22
C ILE A 271 -4.43 -18.07 -11.67
N LYS A 272 -4.29 -19.06 -10.81
CA LYS A 272 -4.73 -20.44 -11.09
C LYS A 272 -6.25 -20.54 -11.13
N LYS A 273 -6.95 -19.95 -10.17
CA LYS A 273 -8.39 -20.04 -9.99
C LYS A 273 -9.17 -19.46 -11.18
N ASN A 274 -8.69 -18.38 -11.80
CA ASN A 274 -9.33 -17.70 -12.91
C ASN A 274 -8.69 -18.03 -14.27
N ASN A 275 -7.82 -19.04 -14.34
CA ASN A 275 -7.11 -19.42 -15.56
C ASN A 275 -6.45 -18.21 -16.23
N LEU A 276 -5.69 -17.43 -15.44
CA LEU A 276 -4.93 -16.28 -15.93
C LEU A 276 -3.57 -16.74 -16.45
N THR A 277 -2.98 -15.92 -17.31
CA THR A 277 -1.66 -16.17 -17.90
C THR A 277 -0.72 -15.06 -17.47
N VAL A 278 0.37 -15.42 -16.81
CA VAL A 278 1.50 -14.52 -16.53
C VAL A 278 2.36 -14.46 -17.79
N LEU A 279 2.70 -13.25 -18.23
CA LEU A 279 3.60 -13.02 -19.35
C LEU A 279 5.06 -13.07 -18.89
N ASP A 280 5.92 -13.69 -19.71
CA ASP A 280 7.35 -13.73 -19.47
C ASP A 280 7.94 -12.32 -19.58
N ASP A 281 8.85 -11.98 -18.67
CA ASP A 281 9.60 -10.71 -18.65
C ASP A 281 11.10 -10.95 -18.92
N PRO A 282 11.51 -11.21 -20.18
CA PRO A 282 12.88 -11.58 -20.52
C PRO A 282 13.92 -10.45 -20.37
N GLN A 283 13.46 -9.22 -20.17
CA GLN A 283 14.33 -8.06 -19.91
C GLN A 283 14.46 -7.73 -18.42
N HIS A 284 13.79 -8.52 -17.55
CA HIS A 284 13.82 -8.35 -16.10
C HIS A 284 13.42 -6.95 -15.61
N LEU A 285 12.37 -6.38 -16.22
CA LEU A 285 11.79 -5.13 -15.76
C LEU A 285 11.18 -5.28 -14.35
N LEU A 286 10.70 -6.49 -14.06
CA LEU A 286 10.31 -6.96 -12.73
C LEU A 286 11.45 -7.76 -12.12
N LEU A 287 11.96 -7.33 -10.97
CA LEU A 287 13.05 -8.02 -10.29
C LEU A 287 12.51 -9.20 -9.45
N PRO A 288 13.30 -10.27 -9.27
CA PRO A 288 13.01 -11.29 -8.27
C PRO A 288 12.71 -10.65 -6.91
N SER A 289 11.58 -11.00 -6.31
CA SER A 289 11.10 -10.38 -5.07
C SER A 289 10.85 -11.45 -4.00
N ASN A 290 11.88 -11.73 -3.23
CA ASN A 290 11.84 -12.63 -2.09
C ASN A 290 11.43 -11.86 -0.84
N VAL A 291 10.71 -12.51 0.07
CA VAL A 291 10.38 -11.94 1.36
C VAL A 291 11.65 -11.63 2.14
N VAL A 292 11.84 -10.39 2.53
CA VAL A 292 12.98 -9.90 3.30
C VAL A 292 12.51 -9.08 4.50
N PRO A 293 12.89 -9.41 5.74
CA PRO A 293 12.52 -8.61 6.90
C PRO A 293 13.36 -7.32 6.94
N LEU A 294 12.68 -6.19 7.12
CA LEU A 294 13.30 -4.86 7.28
C LEU A 294 13.11 -4.38 8.73
N PRO A 295 14.12 -4.51 9.60
CA PRO A 295 14.06 -4.04 10.98
C PRO A 295 14.52 -2.60 11.13
N SER A 296 14.04 -1.93 12.20
CA SER A 296 14.61 -0.71 12.74
C SER A 296 15.86 -1.02 13.56
N LYS A 297 16.67 0.01 13.85
CA LYS A 297 17.82 -0.12 14.78
C LYS A 297 17.44 -0.61 16.17
N LYS A 298 16.23 -0.33 16.63
CA LYS A 298 15.75 -0.78 17.94
C LYS A 298 15.65 -2.30 17.98
N LEU A 299 15.20 -2.95 16.90
CA LEU A 299 15.09 -4.40 16.86
C LEU A 299 16.45 -5.09 16.93
N THR A 300 17.48 -4.55 16.26
CA THR A 300 18.84 -5.12 16.21
C THR A 300 19.42 -5.38 17.58
N ASN A 301 19.18 -4.48 18.52
CA ASN A 301 19.68 -4.60 19.89
C ASN A 301 18.67 -5.19 20.86
N PHE A 302 17.50 -5.60 20.37
CA PHE A 302 16.42 -6.04 21.22
C PHE A 302 16.71 -7.43 21.80
N LYS A 303 16.81 -7.50 23.15
CA LYS A 303 17.14 -8.72 23.89
C LYS A 303 18.37 -9.46 23.32
N ASP A 304 19.45 -8.72 23.12
CA ASP A 304 20.73 -9.25 22.65
C ASP A 304 20.66 -9.98 21.29
N GLY A 305 19.83 -9.48 20.36
CA GLY A 305 19.64 -10.04 19.01
C GLY A 305 18.65 -11.19 18.91
N LYS A 306 18.06 -11.64 20.02
CA LYS A 306 17.11 -12.77 20.04
C LYS A 306 15.93 -12.56 19.08
N ALA A 307 15.44 -11.32 18.95
CA ALA A 307 14.35 -11.02 18.04
C ALA A 307 14.73 -11.30 16.56
N GLU A 308 15.92 -10.88 16.15
CA GLU A 308 16.41 -11.12 14.78
C GLU A 308 16.62 -12.63 14.50
N ASP A 309 17.14 -13.39 15.46
CA ASP A 309 17.32 -14.84 15.32
C ASP A 309 15.99 -15.56 15.10
N ILE A 310 14.93 -15.15 15.82
CA ILE A 310 13.58 -15.69 15.64
C ILE A 310 13.10 -15.40 14.20
N ILE A 311 13.22 -14.16 13.73
CA ILE A 311 12.79 -13.74 12.39
C ILE A 311 13.60 -14.46 11.30
N ASN A 312 14.91 -14.56 11.44
CA ASN A 312 15.77 -15.32 10.51
C ASN A 312 15.40 -16.80 10.45
N SER A 313 14.96 -17.40 11.57
CA SER A 313 14.48 -18.78 11.60
C SER A 313 13.19 -18.98 10.79
N ILE A 314 12.32 -17.95 10.74
CA ILE A 314 11.13 -17.93 9.88
C ILE A 314 11.54 -17.80 8.41
N SER A 315 12.40 -16.83 8.09
CA SER A 315 12.92 -16.63 6.73
C SER A 315 13.49 -17.93 6.15
N LYS A 316 14.27 -18.66 6.93
CA LYS A 316 14.88 -19.92 6.50
C LYS A 316 13.87 -21.02 6.13
N LYS A 317 12.67 -21.00 6.72
CA LYS A 317 11.67 -22.07 6.55
C LYS A 317 10.59 -21.74 5.54
N MET A 318 10.24 -20.46 5.38
CA MET A 318 9.15 -20.06 4.50
C MET A 318 9.52 -20.22 3.03
N THR A 319 8.76 -21.03 2.32
CA THR A 319 8.93 -21.29 0.89
C THR A 319 7.87 -20.57 0.06
N THR A 320 8.08 -20.47 -1.26
CA THR A 320 7.05 -19.92 -2.17
C THR A 320 5.75 -20.74 -2.14
N GLU A 321 5.86 -22.07 -1.97
CA GLU A 321 4.68 -22.95 -1.85
C GLU A 321 3.92 -22.67 -0.55
N ASP A 322 4.62 -22.49 0.57
CA ASP A 322 3.99 -22.05 1.83
C ASP A 322 3.22 -20.75 1.62
N LEU A 323 3.88 -19.73 1.06
CA LEU A 323 3.28 -18.42 0.89
C LEU A 323 2.04 -18.48 -0.01
N ALA A 324 2.10 -19.21 -1.13
CA ALA A 324 0.94 -19.42 -1.99
C ALA A 324 -0.21 -20.14 -1.27
N GLY A 325 0.11 -21.12 -0.41
CA GLY A 325 -0.86 -21.81 0.44
C GLY A 325 -1.52 -20.87 1.44
N LEU A 326 -0.74 -20.07 2.15
CA LEU A 326 -1.23 -19.07 3.12
C LEU A 326 -2.13 -18.03 2.44
N ASN A 327 -1.74 -17.56 1.27
CA ASN A 327 -2.52 -16.65 0.45
C ASN A 327 -3.85 -17.26 0.02
N ASN A 328 -3.85 -18.54 -0.38
CA ASN A 328 -5.08 -19.25 -0.72
C ASN A 328 -6.03 -19.39 0.47
N GLU A 329 -5.51 -19.67 1.66
CA GLU A 329 -6.32 -19.72 2.89
C GLU A 329 -6.99 -18.38 3.21
N SER A 330 -6.30 -17.27 2.97
CA SER A 330 -6.83 -15.92 3.14
C SER A 330 -7.91 -15.58 2.11
N VAL A 331 -7.59 -15.75 0.82
CA VAL A 331 -8.45 -15.28 -0.29
C VAL A 331 -9.62 -16.24 -0.54
N THR A 332 -9.36 -17.56 -0.54
CA THR A 332 -10.36 -18.57 -0.90
C THR A 332 -11.16 -19.05 0.32
N ASP A 333 -10.46 -19.37 1.42
CA ASP A 333 -11.08 -19.90 2.62
C ASP A 333 -11.53 -18.79 3.59
N GLN A 334 -11.20 -17.53 3.30
CA GLN A 334 -11.53 -16.34 4.09
C GLN A 334 -11.08 -16.45 5.57
N LYS A 335 -9.97 -17.14 5.81
CA LYS A 335 -9.37 -17.23 7.12
C LYS A 335 -8.69 -15.90 7.47
N ARG A 336 -8.70 -15.53 8.75
CA ARG A 336 -7.99 -14.34 9.25
C ARG A 336 -6.49 -14.61 9.36
N ALA A 337 -5.65 -13.60 9.09
CA ALA A 337 -4.19 -13.69 9.17
C ALA A 337 -3.70 -14.33 10.50
N ALA A 338 -4.30 -13.95 11.64
CA ALA A 338 -3.93 -14.50 12.94
C ALA A 338 -4.13 -16.03 13.06
N ARG A 339 -5.15 -16.57 12.39
CA ARG A 339 -5.39 -18.02 12.38
C ARG A 339 -4.40 -18.72 11.44
N ILE A 340 -4.20 -18.18 10.27
CA ILE A 340 -3.25 -18.69 9.27
C ILE A 340 -1.85 -18.75 9.86
N ALA A 341 -1.38 -17.65 10.47
CA ALA A 341 -0.08 -17.56 11.11
C ALA A 341 0.08 -18.60 12.22
N LYS A 342 -0.93 -18.78 13.08
CA LYS A 342 -0.92 -19.77 14.15
C LYS A 342 -0.79 -21.20 13.62
N GLU A 343 -1.54 -21.53 12.58
CA GLU A 343 -1.53 -22.86 11.96
C GLU A 343 -0.16 -23.12 11.31
N TRP A 344 0.40 -22.17 10.58
CA TRP A 344 1.73 -22.30 9.97
C TRP A 344 2.85 -22.46 11.00
N LEU A 345 2.87 -21.63 12.06
CA LEU A 345 3.86 -21.72 13.16
C LEU A 345 3.80 -23.05 13.91
N ALA A 346 2.60 -23.64 14.02
CA ALA A 346 2.44 -24.94 14.65
C ALA A 346 3.03 -26.09 13.81
N HIS A 347 2.99 -25.96 12.48
CA HIS A 347 3.55 -26.97 11.56
C HIS A 347 5.07 -26.86 11.41
N ASN A 348 5.62 -25.64 11.55
CA ASN A 348 7.01 -25.37 11.24
C ASN A 348 7.96 -25.42 12.44
N ASP A 349 7.46 -25.66 13.66
CA ASP A 349 8.24 -25.72 14.89
C ASP A 349 9.31 -24.61 14.98
N ILE A 350 8.86 -23.35 14.97
CA ILE A 350 9.74 -22.20 15.14
C ILE A 350 10.11 -22.09 16.61
N SER A 351 11.23 -22.66 16.97
CA SER A 351 11.86 -22.53 18.28
C SER A 351 13.28 -22.02 18.10
N VAL A 352 13.66 -20.97 18.80
CA VAL A 352 15.05 -20.59 18.94
C VAL A 352 15.71 -21.68 19.80
N GLN A 353 16.71 -22.38 19.23
CA GLN A 353 17.52 -23.28 20.04
C GLN A 353 18.16 -22.46 21.15
N LYS A 354 17.93 -22.86 22.40
CA LYS A 354 18.68 -22.34 23.54
C LYS A 354 20.07 -22.98 23.46
N ASP A 355 21.06 -22.20 22.99
CA ASP A 355 22.46 -22.54 23.27
C ASP A 355 22.74 -22.42 24.75
#